data_75aa0fc8a77bf8f1365952da93e163e8
#
_entry.id   75aa0fc8a77bf8f1365952da93e163e8
#
_cell.length_a   1.000
_cell.length_b   1.000
_cell.length_c   1.000
_cell.angle_alpha   90.00
_cell.angle_beta   90.00
_cell.angle_gamma   90.00
#
_symmetry.space_group_name_H-M   'P 1'
#
loop_
_entity.id
_entity.type
_entity.pdbx_description
1 polymer ?
#
loop_
_entity_poly.entity_id
_entity_poly.type
_entity_poly.pdbx_seq_one_letter_code
_entity_poly.pdbx_strand_id
1 'polypeptide(L)'
;MATQIEKLRNIAIIAHVDHGKTTLVDKLLQQSGTLESRGDVEERVMDSNDIEKERGITILAKNTAINWNDFRINIVDTPGHADFGGEVERIMSMVDSVLLIVDAVDGPMPQTRFVTQKAFAHGLKPIVVINKIDRPGARPDWVMDQVFDLFDNLGATDEQLDFQVVYASALNGWASLEEGETGENMEPLFQAIVDNVESPNVDLDGPLQMQISQLDYSSYVGVIGVGRVTRGSVKPNQQVTVISADGKKRNGKVGTVLGYLGLQRSETDLATAGDIVAITGLGELKISDTICDVNTVEALPALTVDEPTVTMTFQVNTSPFAGKEGKFVTSRNILERLEKELVHNVALRVEQTDDPDKFRVSGRGELHLSILIENMRREGFELAVSRPEVILREEDGQLMEPFETVTIDVLEENQGGIMEKIGLRKGELKDMSPDGKGRVRLDFVMPSRGLIGFQTEFLTLTSGTGLLYHTFDHYAPHKGGEIGQRVNGVLISNATGKALTYALFNLQERGRLFAEHADEVYEGQVVGIHNRSNDLTVNCLKGKQLTNVRASGTDDAQVLTPAIKYTLEQALEFIDDDELVEVTPKSIRIRKRHLTENDRKRAARK
;
A
#
# COMPACT_ATOMS: atom_id res chain seq x y z
N MET A 1 -3.22 -3.42 40.92
CA MET A 1 -3.69 -3.51 39.51
C MET A 1 -4.01 -2.13 38.90
N ALA A 2 -4.68 -1.20 39.60
CA ALA A 2 -4.89 0.15 39.11
C ALA A 2 -3.59 0.88 38.69
N THR A 3 -2.54 0.72 39.46
CA THR A 3 -1.22 1.34 39.16
C THR A 3 -0.55 0.86 37.86
N GLN A 4 -0.92 -0.30 37.34
CA GLN A 4 -0.30 -0.84 36.12
C GLN A 4 -0.92 -0.23 34.84
N ILE A 5 -2.22 0.08 34.87
CA ILE A 5 -2.91 0.76 33.75
C ILE A 5 -2.53 2.24 33.67
N GLU A 6 -2.39 2.92 34.80
CA GLU A 6 -1.95 4.32 34.83
C GLU A 6 -0.59 4.53 34.14
N LYS A 7 0.21 3.46 34.06
CA LYS A 7 1.53 3.44 33.43
C LYS A 7 1.55 2.84 32.02
N LEU A 8 0.38 2.55 31.45
CA LEU A 8 0.25 2.03 30.09
C LEU A 8 -0.08 3.19 29.12
N ARG A 9 0.56 3.20 27.96
CA ARG A 9 0.29 4.12 26.85
C ARG A 9 0.17 3.34 25.55
N ASN A 10 -0.88 3.56 24.80
CA ASN A 10 -1.08 2.94 23.48
C ASN A 10 -1.07 4.02 22.43
N ILE A 11 -0.09 4.01 21.55
CA ILE A 11 0.05 5.01 20.49
C ILE A 11 0.14 4.35 19.12
N ALA A 12 -0.45 4.99 18.11
CA ALA A 12 -0.18 4.69 16.71
C ALA A 12 0.77 5.74 16.15
N ILE A 13 1.71 5.30 15.32
CA ILE A 13 2.62 6.22 14.63
C ILE A 13 2.14 6.44 13.20
N ILE A 14 1.88 7.69 12.87
CA ILE A 14 1.40 8.15 11.57
C ILE A 14 2.48 9.00 10.91
N ALA A 15 2.79 8.72 9.67
CA ALA A 15 3.68 9.56 8.88
C ALA A 15 3.39 9.39 7.39
N HIS A 16 3.73 10.41 6.63
CA HIS A 16 3.87 10.25 5.18
C HIS A 16 5.11 9.38 4.87
N VAL A 17 5.12 8.77 3.68
CA VAL A 17 6.31 8.06 3.17
C VAL A 17 7.51 9.00 3.21
N ASP A 18 8.67 8.48 3.61
CA ASP A 18 9.93 9.21 3.75
C ASP A 18 9.98 10.32 4.82
N HIS A 19 8.95 10.56 5.63
CA HIS A 19 9.02 11.49 6.76
C HIS A 19 9.85 10.99 7.96
N GLY A 20 10.40 9.77 7.87
CA GLY A 20 11.33 9.20 8.85
C GLY A 20 10.67 8.39 9.95
N LYS A 21 9.48 7.84 9.72
CA LYS A 21 8.73 6.99 10.66
C LYS A 21 9.57 5.82 11.17
N THR A 22 10.05 4.97 10.27
CA THR A 22 10.86 3.78 10.62
C THR A 22 12.12 4.16 11.39
N THR A 23 12.82 5.22 10.95
CA THR A 23 14.02 5.72 11.64
C THR A 23 13.71 6.19 13.06
N LEU A 24 12.58 6.89 13.27
CA LEU A 24 12.18 7.35 14.60
C LEU A 24 11.87 6.16 15.53
N VAL A 25 11.10 5.18 15.03
CA VAL A 25 10.76 3.98 15.81
C VAL A 25 12.02 3.19 16.18
N ASP A 26 12.95 3.02 15.25
CA ASP A 26 14.23 2.36 15.52
C ASP A 26 15.02 3.08 16.63
N LYS A 27 15.02 4.42 16.64
CA LYS A 27 15.69 5.19 17.71
C LYS A 27 14.97 5.06 19.05
N LEU A 28 13.64 5.05 19.07
CA LEU A 28 12.88 4.81 20.28
C LEU A 28 13.18 3.41 20.85
N LEU A 29 13.20 2.39 20.01
CA LEU A 29 13.55 1.02 20.41
C LEU A 29 14.98 0.91 20.96
N GLN A 30 15.94 1.57 20.32
CA GLN A 30 17.35 1.58 20.75
C GLN A 30 17.52 2.29 22.10
N GLN A 31 16.95 3.48 22.25
CA GLN A 31 17.19 4.33 23.41
C GLN A 31 16.33 3.97 24.63
N SER A 32 15.23 3.24 24.43
CA SER A 32 14.48 2.65 25.55
C SER A 32 15.21 1.51 26.27
N GLY A 33 16.33 1.03 25.72
CA GLY A 33 17.04 -0.13 26.24
C GLY A 33 16.33 -1.48 26.02
N THR A 34 15.26 -1.48 25.23
CA THR A 34 14.45 -2.68 24.95
C THR A 34 15.15 -3.63 23.97
N LEU A 35 16.00 -3.12 23.08
CA LEU A 35 16.86 -3.93 22.22
C LEU A 35 18.17 -4.20 22.94
N GLU A 36 18.46 -5.46 23.28
CA GLU A 36 19.78 -5.84 23.79
C GLU A 36 20.85 -5.52 22.73
N SER A 37 21.91 -4.82 23.13
CA SER A 37 23.03 -4.38 22.31
C SER A 37 23.96 -5.54 21.89
N ARG A 38 23.44 -6.62 21.34
CA ARG A 38 24.19 -7.76 20.81
C ARG A 38 24.10 -7.82 19.30
N GLY A 39 25.04 -7.17 18.64
CA GLY A 39 25.27 -7.26 17.20
C GLY A 39 24.94 -5.97 16.46
N ASP A 40 25.43 -5.88 15.21
CA ASP A 40 25.08 -4.82 14.27
C ASP A 40 23.55 -4.74 14.14
N VAL A 41 22.96 -3.67 14.67
CA VAL A 41 21.53 -3.43 14.54
C VAL A 41 21.30 -3.10 13.08
N GLU A 42 20.66 -4.00 12.34
CA GLU A 42 20.20 -3.71 10.99
C GLU A 42 19.35 -2.44 11.02
N GLU A 43 19.63 -1.50 10.12
CA GLU A 43 18.75 -0.37 9.90
C GLU A 43 17.39 -0.86 9.38
N ARG A 44 16.29 -0.21 9.78
CA ARG A 44 14.91 -0.57 9.45
C ARG A 44 14.45 -1.91 10.04
N VAL A 45 14.69 -2.07 11.33
CA VAL A 45 14.33 -3.30 12.07
C VAL A 45 12.84 -3.61 12.00
N MET A 46 11.98 -2.59 11.86
CA MET A 46 10.52 -2.76 11.71
C MET A 46 10.12 -3.23 10.31
N ASP A 47 10.87 -2.95 9.25
CA ASP A 47 10.53 -3.36 7.88
C ASP A 47 11.00 -4.80 7.64
N SER A 48 10.19 -5.78 8.05
CA SER A 48 10.55 -7.20 7.94
C SER A 48 10.24 -7.83 6.58
N ASN A 49 9.43 -7.18 5.74
CA ASN A 49 9.05 -7.65 4.41
C ASN A 49 10.00 -7.06 3.36
N ASP A 50 10.53 -7.91 2.47
CA ASP A 50 11.43 -7.48 1.40
C ASP A 50 10.79 -6.42 0.50
N ILE A 51 9.47 -6.49 0.25
CA ILE A 51 8.75 -5.50 -0.55
C ILE A 51 8.67 -4.15 0.18
N GLU A 52 8.49 -4.13 1.50
CA GLU A 52 8.52 -2.90 2.30
C GLU A 52 9.90 -2.24 2.23
N LYS A 53 10.98 -3.03 2.38
CA LYS A 53 12.37 -2.54 2.27
C LYS A 53 12.68 -1.98 0.88
N GLU A 54 12.28 -2.68 -0.17
CA GLU A 54 12.52 -2.27 -1.56
C GLU A 54 11.75 -1.00 -1.94
N ARG A 55 10.52 -0.85 -1.44
CA ARG A 55 9.64 0.28 -1.78
C ARG A 55 9.71 1.44 -0.80
N GLY A 56 10.31 1.23 0.37
CA GLY A 56 10.37 2.25 1.43
C GLY A 56 9.03 2.58 2.08
N ILE A 57 8.02 1.69 1.97
CA ILE A 57 6.67 1.91 2.52
C ILE A 57 6.31 0.83 3.52
N THR A 58 5.59 1.18 4.58
CA THR A 58 4.96 0.20 5.47
C THR A 58 3.68 -0.31 4.82
N ILE A 59 3.57 -1.63 4.66
CA ILE A 59 2.42 -2.31 4.05
C ILE A 59 1.53 -2.90 5.14
N LEU A 60 2.14 -3.59 6.10
CA LEU A 60 1.45 -4.24 7.20
C LEU A 60 1.72 -3.53 8.52
N ALA A 61 0.68 -3.33 9.29
CA ALA A 61 0.80 -2.81 10.64
C ALA A 61 1.60 -3.76 11.54
N LYS A 62 2.48 -3.21 12.35
CA LYS A 62 3.30 -3.95 13.29
C LYS A 62 3.11 -3.41 14.70
N ASN A 63 3.01 -4.33 15.65
CA ASN A 63 2.89 -4.00 17.04
C ASN A 63 4.24 -4.22 17.74
N THR A 64 4.66 -3.24 18.50
CA THR A 64 5.83 -3.32 19.38
C THR A 64 5.52 -2.66 20.71
N ALA A 65 6.30 -2.96 21.73
CA ALA A 65 6.19 -2.29 23.01
C ALA A 65 7.58 -1.96 23.54
N ILE A 66 7.70 -0.82 24.19
CA ILE A 66 8.91 -0.40 24.88
C ILE A 66 8.61 -0.12 26.34
N ASN A 67 9.61 -0.31 27.18
CA ASN A 67 9.58 0.12 28.57
C ASN A 67 10.47 1.35 28.69
N TRP A 68 9.91 2.44 29.24
CA TRP A 68 10.65 3.65 29.54
C TRP A 68 10.34 4.07 30.97
N ASN A 69 11.35 4.09 31.82
CA ASN A 69 11.17 4.17 33.27
C ASN A 69 10.17 3.11 33.75
N ASP A 70 9.12 3.53 34.44
CA ASP A 70 8.05 2.65 34.92
C ASP A 70 6.88 2.51 33.96
N PHE A 71 6.94 3.16 32.78
CA PHE A 71 5.87 3.13 31.77
C PHE A 71 6.10 2.07 30.73
N ARG A 72 5.00 1.45 30.31
CA ARG A 72 4.94 0.61 29.11
C ARG A 72 4.25 1.37 28.00
N ILE A 73 4.91 1.53 26.88
CA ILE A 73 4.39 2.21 25.71
C ILE A 73 4.23 1.17 24.60
N ASN A 74 2.99 0.85 24.26
CA ASN A 74 2.66 0.05 23.08
C ASN A 74 2.66 0.98 21.86
N ILE A 75 3.39 0.59 20.83
CA ILE A 75 3.53 1.34 19.59
C ILE A 75 2.97 0.48 18.46
N VAL A 76 1.99 1.01 17.75
CA VAL A 76 1.45 0.39 16.54
C VAL A 76 1.92 1.19 15.33
N ASP A 77 2.77 0.56 14.53
CA ASP A 77 3.23 1.14 13.26
C ASP A 77 2.13 1.06 12.22
N THR A 78 1.75 2.19 11.62
CA THR A 78 0.63 2.26 10.67
C THR A 78 1.12 2.36 9.24
N PRO A 79 0.45 1.69 8.28
CA PRO A 79 0.65 1.99 6.88
C PRO A 79 0.35 3.46 6.58
N GLY A 80 1.22 4.09 5.79
CA GLY A 80 1.02 5.50 5.39
C GLY A 80 0.13 5.67 4.16
N HIS A 81 0.06 4.66 3.30
CA HIS A 81 -0.62 4.76 2.00
C HIS A 81 -2.14 4.53 2.12
N ALA A 82 -2.93 5.33 1.40
CA ALA A 82 -4.39 5.29 1.45
C ALA A 82 -4.99 3.93 1.03
N ASP A 83 -4.31 3.18 0.16
CA ASP A 83 -4.73 1.84 -0.26
C ASP A 83 -4.82 0.84 0.90
N PHE A 84 -4.15 1.14 2.04
CA PHE A 84 -4.20 0.35 3.28
C PHE A 84 -5.10 0.97 4.36
N GLY A 85 -6.01 1.85 3.97
CA GLY A 85 -6.90 2.58 4.91
C GLY A 85 -7.73 1.68 5.81
N GLY A 86 -8.13 0.49 5.36
CA GLY A 86 -8.82 -0.49 6.21
C GLY A 86 -7.97 -1.01 7.36
N GLU A 87 -6.64 -1.06 7.21
CA GLU A 87 -5.72 -1.41 8.29
C GLU A 87 -5.55 -0.25 9.25
N VAL A 88 -5.42 0.97 8.73
CA VAL A 88 -5.34 2.19 9.54
C VAL A 88 -6.54 2.31 10.48
N GLU A 89 -7.76 2.12 9.98
CA GLU A 89 -8.99 2.23 10.76
C GLU A 89 -9.05 1.21 11.91
N ARG A 90 -8.62 -0.02 11.66
CA ARG A 90 -8.54 -1.06 12.69
C ARG A 90 -7.50 -0.75 13.77
N ILE A 91 -6.38 -0.12 13.38
CA ILE A 91 -5.35 0.29 14.32
C ILE A 91 -5.86 1.40 15.23
N MET A 92 -6.58 2.39 14.67
CA MET A 92 -7.12 3.51 15.45
C MET A 92 -8.06 3.04 16.56
N SER A 93 -8.72 1.89 16.39
CA SER A 93 -9.56 1.30 17.44
C SER A 93 -8.79 0.69 18.62
N MET A 94 -7.48 0.46 18.47
CA MET A 94 -6.65 -0.18 19.50
C MET A 94 -5.84 0.80 20.34
N VAL A 95 -5.72 2.07 19.93
CA VAL A 95 -4.81 3.05 20.54
C VAL A 95 -5.55 4.16 21.24
N ASP A 96 -4.86 4.92 22.07
CA ASP A 96 -5.42 6.02 22.85
C ASP A 96 -4.95 7.40 22.34
N SER A 97 -3.89 7.43 21.52
CA SER A 97 -3.36 8.65 20.90
C SER A 97 -2.58 8.31 19.62
N VAL A 98 -2.24 9.34 18.84
CA VAL A 98 -1.46 9.23 17.63
C VAL A 98 -0.23 10.12 17.67
N LEU A 99 0.91 9.59 17.24
CA LEU A 99 2.14 10.33 17.04
C LEU A 99 2.25 10.68 15.55
N LEU A 100 2.00 11.93 15.21
CA LEU A 100 2.01 12.43 13.85
C LEU A 100 3.39 12.97 13.49
N ILE A 101 4.11 12.28 12.59
CA ILE A 101 5.43 12.71 12.15
C ILE A 101 5.31 13.50 10.85
N VAL A 102 5.84 14.72 10.85
CA VAL A 102 5.84 15.63 9.71
C VAL A 102 7.27 16.08 9.41
N ASP A 103 7.67 16.06 8.14
CA ASP A 103 8.98 16.54 7.70
C ASP A 103 9.05 18.07 7.82
N ALA A 104 10.13 18.57 8.42
CA ALA A 104 10.33 20.02 8.66
C ALA A 104 10.49 20.84 7.37
N VAL A 105 10.74 20.19 6.22
CA VAL A 105 10.88 20.87 4.90
C VAL A 105 9.59 20.77 4.10
N ASP A 106 9.00 19.55 4.03
CA ASP A 106 7.90 19.23 3.13
C ASP A 106 6.52 19.57 3.75
N GLY A 107 6.43 19.60 5.09
CA GLY A 107 5.17 19.84 5.80
C GLY A 107 4.19 18.66 5.72
N PRO A 108 2.93 18.85 6.13
CA PRO A 108 1.92 17.81 6.05
C PRO A 108 1.57 17.49 4.59
N MET A 109 1.55 16.20 4.27
CA MET A 109 1.32 15.67 2.94
C MET A 109 -0.04 14.93 2.87
N PRO A 110 -0.61 14.65 1.69
CA PRO A 110 -1.97 14.11 1.57
C PRO A 110 -2.23 12.81 2.33
N GLN A 111 -1.26 11.92 2.42
CA GLN A 111 -1.39 10.69 3.21
C GLN A 111 -1.53 11.00 4.71
N THR A 112 -0.80 12.02 5.19
CA THR A 112 -0.95 12.55 6.55
C THR A 112 -2.40 12.98 6.80
N ARG A 113 -3.00 13.72 5.86
CA ARG A 113 -4.40 14.17 5.94
C ARG A 113 -5.37 13.01 6.13
N PHE A 114 -5.26 11.98 5.28
CA PHE A 114 -6.13 10.81 5.31
C PHE A 114 -6.08 10.08 6.66
N VAL A 115 -4.86 9.76 7.13
CA VAL A 115 -4.70 9.01 8.39
C VAL A 115 -5.10 9.85 9.60
N THR A 116 -4.81 11.16 9.60
CA THR A 116 -5.25 12.09 10.65
C THR A 116 -6.78 12.21 10.71
N GLN A 117 -7.46 12.27 9.57
CA GLN A 117 -8.92 12.28 9.52
C GLN A 117 -9.51 11.03 10.19
N LYS A 118 -8.95 9.85 9.93
CA LYS A 118 -9.38 8.60 10.58
C LYS A 118 -9.11 8.64 12.08
N ALA A 119 -7.96 9.14 12.52
CA ALA A 119 -7.64 9.30 13.94
C ALA A 119 -8.64 10.22 14.66
N PHE A 120 -8.97 11.36 14.06
CA PHE A 120 -9.94 12.31 14.62
C PHE A 120 -11.36 11.75 14.69
N ALA A 121 -11.78 10.95 13.70
CA ALA A 121 -13.07 10.23 13.73
C ALA A 121 -13.17 9.26 14.92
N HIS A 122 -12.05 8.75 15.42
CA HIS A 122 -11.97 7.94 16.64
C HIS A 122 -11.76 8.77 17.92
N GLY A 123 -11.75 10.09 17.84
CA GLY A 123 -11.56 11.00 18.99
C GLY A 123 -10.14 11.02 19.54
N LEU A 124 -9.15 10.52 18.80
CA LEU A 124 -7.76 10.46 19.25
C LEU A 124 -7.11 11.86 19.26
N LYS A 125 -6.31 12.12 20.30
CA LYS A 125 -5.50 13.35 20.40
C LYS A 125 -4.14 13.13 19.76
N PRO A 126 -3.63 14.05 18.93
CA PRO A 126 -2.33 13.93 18.30
C PRO A 126 -1.21 14.51 19.17
N ILE A 127 -0.02 13.90 19.08
CA ILE A 127 1.26 14.54 19.38
C ILE A 127 1.96 14.76 18.04
N VAL A 128 2.38 15.98 17.74
CA VAL A 128 3.03 16.31 16.46
C VAL A 128 4.54 16.29 16.63
N VAL A 129 5.22 15.49 15.80
CA VAL A 129 6.69 15.44 15.74
C VAL A 129 7.16 16.05 14.45
N ILE A 130 7.74 17.24 14.52
CA ILE A 130 8.39 17.91 13.38
C ILE A 130 9.79 17.31 13.25
N ASN A 131 9.93 16.38 12.31
CA ASN A 131 11.15 15.60 12.13
C ASN A 131 12.07 16.20 11.04
N LYS A 132 13.33 15.79 11.03
CA LYS A 132 14.38 16.26 10.11
C LYS A 132 14.67 17.76 10.20
N ILE A 133 14.57 18.29 11.39
CA ILE A 133 14.85 19.71 11.67
C ILE A 133 16.32 20.10 11.37
N ASP A 134 17.19 19.11 11.29
CA ASP A 134 18.60 19.24 10.90
C ASP A 134 18.84 19.46 9.40
N ARG A 135 17.79 19.28 8.56
CA ARG A 135 17.93 19.44 7.09
C ARG A 135 18.08 20.92 6.70
N PRO A 136 18.95 21.22 5.70
CA PRO A 136 18.96 22.54 5.09
C PRO A 136 17.58 22.89 4.51
N GLY A 137 17.03 24.04 4.92
CA GLY A 137 15.71 24.50 4.48
C GLY A 137 14.56 24.07 5.37
N ALA A 138 14.83 23.44 6.52
CA ALA A 138 13.83 23.22 7.57
C ALA A 138 13.16 24.55 7.98
N ARG A 139 11.84 24.52 8.16
CA ARG A 139 10.99 25.67 8.51
C ARG A 139 9.89 25.25 9.46
N PRO A 140 10.24 24.91 10.70
CA PRO A 140 9.33 24.32 11.66
C PRO A 140 8.10 25.19 11.96
N ASP A 141 8.24 26.52 12.07
CA ASP A 141 7.12 27.44 12.25
C ASP A 141 6.07 27.31 11.14
N TRP A 142 6.53 27.32 9.87
CA TRP A 142 5.63 27.15 8.74
C TRP A 142 4.95 25.78 8.73
N VAL A 143 5.69 24.73 9.11
CA VAL A 143 5.11 23.37 9.22
C VAL A 143 4.04 23.32 10.30
N MET A 144 4.27 24.00 11.43
CA MET A 144 3.30 24.07 12.52
C MET A 144 2.02 24.76 12.07
N ASP A 145 2.13 25.90 11.38
CA ASP A 145 0.97 26.60 10.80
C ASP A 145 0.20 25.68 9.83
N GLN A 146 0.90 24.95 8.96
CA GLN A 146 0.27 24.02 8.02
C GLN A 146 -0.41 22.83 8.70
N VAL A 147 0.15 22.33 9.81
CA VAL A 147 -0.49 21.28 10.61
C VAL A 147 -1.73 21.80 11.31
N PHE A 148 -1.68 23.01 11.85
CA PHE A 148 -2.82 23.65 12.48
C PHE A 148 -3.96 23.86 11.47
N ASP A 149 -3.65 24.41 10.29
CA ASP A 149 -4.62 24.59 9.20
C ASP A 149 -5.20 23.24 8.75
N LEU A 150 -4.38 22.19 8.68
CA LEU A 150 -4.84 20.85 8.35
C LEU A 150 -5.85 20.35 9.40
N PHE A 151 -5.58 20.50 10.68
CA PHE A 151 -6.45 20.03 11.75
C PHE A 151 -7.78 20.80 11.79
N ASP A 152 -7.74 22.11 11.64
CA ASP A 152 -8.93 22.96 11.53
C ASP A 152 -9.81 22.56 10.33
N ASN A 153 -9.19 22.36 9.16
CA ASN A 153 -9.88 21.90 7.94
C ASN A 153 -10.46 20.48 8.06
N LEU A 154 -9.94 19.64 8.95
CA LEU A 154 -10.48 18.32 9.24
C LEU A 154 -11.58 18.34 10.30
N GLY A 155 -11.90 19.52 10.85
CA GLY A 155 -12.91 19.70 11.89
C GLY A 155 -12.45 19.17 13.25
N ALA A 156 -11.18 19.36 13.59
CA ALA A 156 -10.63 18.99 14.90
C ALA A 156 -11.38 19.71 16.02
N THR A 157 -11.52 19.04 17.17
CA THR A 157 -12.04 19.64 18.40
C THR A 157 -11.01 20.56 19.04
N ASP A 158 -11.44 21.47 19.92
CA ASP A 158 -10.53 22.33 20.68
C ASP A 158 -9.43 21.53 21.40
N GLU A 159 -9.77 20.35 21.93
CA GLU A 159 -8.84 19.46 22.59
C GLU A 159 -7.82 18.82 21.63
N GLN A 160 -8.18 18.64 20.36
CA GLN A 160 -7.31 18.11 19.31
C GLN A 160 -6.43 19.22 18.71
N LEU A 161 -6.88 20.48 18.77
CA LEU A 161 -6.10 21.65 18.38
C LEU A 161 -5.07 22.08 19.44
N ASP A 162 -5.27 21.68 20.70
CA ASP A 162 -4.30 21.87 21.80
C ASP A 162 -3.32 20.68 21.84
N PHE A 163 -2.53 20.53 20.79
CA PHE A 163 -1.59 19.42 20.63
C PHE A 163 -0.17 19.75 21.05
N GLN A 164 0.53 18.79 21.62
CA GLN A 164 1.94 18.88 21.94
C GLN A 164 2.80 18.80 20.68
N VAL A 165 3.77 19.70 20.54
CA VAL A 165 4.79 19.68 19.48
C VAL A 165 6.13 19.20 20.05
N VAL A 166 6.82 18.35 19.28
CA VAL A 166 8.18 17.87 19.56
C VAL A 166 9.01 18.07 18.30
N TYR A 167 10.17 18.69 18.43
CA TYR A 167 11.13 18.87 17.33
C TYR A 167 12.14 17.74 17.37
N ALA A 168 12.41 17.09 16.24
CA ALA A 168 13.26 15.91 16.23
C ALA A 168 14.20 15.83 15.02
N SER A 169 15.34 15.18 15.23
CA SER A 169 16.16 14.62 14.18
C SER A 169 16.30 13.10 14.44
N ALA A 170 15.38 12.33 13.85
CA ALA A 170 15.39 10.88 14.00
C ALA A 170 16.71 10.26 13.51
N LEU A 171 17.30 10.79 12.43
CA LEU A 171 18.58 10.32 11.92
C LEU A 171 19.70 10.46 12.96
N ASN A 172 19.79 11.62 13.61
CA ASN A 172 20.80 11.91 14.62
C ASN A 172 20.41 11.40 16.01
N GLY A 173 19.16 10.93 16.21
CA GLY A 173 18.69 10.27 17.43
C GLY A 173 18.41 11.22 18.60
N TRP A 174 17.92 12.42 18.34
CA TRP A 174 17.56 13.38 19.38
C TRP A 174 16.20 14.07 19.14
N ALA A 175 15.62 14.57 20.21
CA ALA A 175 14.39 15.36 20.22
C ALA A 175 14.51 16.54 21.21
N SER A 176 13.71 17.59 21.01
CA SER A 176 13.59 18.75 21.90
C SER A 176 12.12 19.20 21.97
N LEU A 177 11.72 19.80 23.08
CA LEU A 177 10.42 20.48 23.23
C LEU A 177 10.47 21.94 22.80
N GLU A 178 11.66 22.51 22.69
CA GLU A 178 11.87 23.91 22.32
C GLU A 178 12.42 23.98 20.89
N GLU A 179 11.87 24.92 20.10
CA GLU A 179 12.35 25.18 18.76
C GLU A 179 13.77 25.77 18.79
N GLY A 180 14.62 25.32 17.85
CA GLY A 180 15.99 25.81 17.72
C GLY A 180 16.98 25.21 18.73
N GLU A 181 16.53 24.41 19.68
CA GLU A 181 17.41 23.67 20.57
C GLU A 181 17.75 22.29 20.00
N THR A 182 19.02 21.92 20.09
CA THR A 182 19.50 20.58 19.74
C THR A 182 19.46 19.70 20.98
N GLY A 183 18.65 18.64 20.93
CA GLY A 183 18.59 17.65 22.01
C GLY A 183 19.80 16.71 22.03
N GLU A 184 19.97 15.99 23.12
CA GLU A 184 21.02 14.99 23.30
C GLU A 184 20.53 13.57 22.92
N ASN A 185 19.26 13.29 23.17
CA ASN A 185 18.63 11.97 22.99
C ASN A 185 17.11 12.10 22.74
N MET A 186 16.39 10.96 22.68
CA MET A 186 14.93 10.92 22.48
C MET A 186 14.11 11.06 23.78
N GLU A 187 14.75 11.31 24.93
CA GLU A 187 14.08 11.42 26.22
C GLU A 187 12.94 12.48 26.24
N PRO A 188 13.09 13.67 25.60
CA PRO A 188 12.00 14.63 25.51
C PRO A 188 10.75 14.08 24.79
N LEU A 189 10.91 13.22 23.78
CA LEU A 189 9.79 12.60 23.10
C LEU A 189 9.12 11.53 23.98
N PHE A 190 9.88 10.71 24.71
CA PHE A 190 9.31 9.77 25.66
C PHE A 190 8.51 10.50 26.75
N GLN A 191 9.05 11.61 27.27
CA GLN A 191 8.36 12.39 28.28
C GLN A 191 7.07 13.00 27.73
N ALA A 192 7.12 13.56 26.51
CA ALA A 192 5.93 14.09 25.84
C ALA A 192 4.83 13.01 25.67
N ILE A 193 5.20 11.79 25.31
CA ILE A 193 4.24 10.67 25.22
C ILE A 193 3.62 10.36 26.59
N VAL A 194 4.43 10.25 27.63
CA VAL A 194 3.95 9.92 28.98
C VAL A 194 3.02 10.99 29.54
N ASP A 195 3.34 12.26 29.32
CA ASP A 195 2.61 13.39 29.88
C ASP A 195 1.29 13.71 29.12
N ASN A 196 1.26 13.49 27.81
CA ASN A 196 0.14 13.93 26.97
C ASN A 196 -0.77 12.77 26.50
N VAL A 197 -0.30 11.52 26.51
CA VAL A 197 -1.16 10.38 26.19
C VAL A 197 -1.90 9.93 27.45
N GLU A 198 -3.21 9.88 27.39
CA GLU A 198 -4.01 9.40 28.51
C GLU A 198 -3.82 7.88 28.71
N SER A 199 -3.94 7.43 29.96
CA SER A 199 -4.01 6.00 30.22
C SER A 199 -5.32 5.40 29.67
N PRO A 200 -5.34 4.12 29.27
CA PRO A 200 -6.54 3.48 28.76
C PRO A 200 -7.73 3.60 29.72
N ASN A 201 -8.85 4.15 29.25
CA ASN A 201 -10.10 4.19 30.02
C ASN A 201 -10.88 2.89 29.82
N VAL A 202 -10.67 1.91 30.70
CA VAL A 202 -11.18 0.53 30.55
C VAL A 202 -11.69 -0.04 31.88
N ASP A 203 -12.61 -1.00 31.80
CA ASP A 203 -13.11 -1.73 32.98
C ASP A 203 -12.25 -2.96 33.26
N LEU A 204 -11.50 -2.93 34.36
CA LEU A 204 -10.60 -4.00 34.79
C LEU A 204 -11.29 -5.21 35.42
N ASP A 205 -12.37 -4.96 36.14
CA ASP A 205 -13.05 -5.95 36.96
C ASP A 205 -14.21 -6.64 36.24
N GLY A 206 -14.56 -6.14 35.04
CA GLY A 206 -15.62 -6.69 34.21
C GLY A 206 -15.28 -8.06 33.59
N PRO A 207 -16.28 -8.75 33.02
CA PRO A 207 -16.06 -9.99 32.27
C PRO A 207 -15.25 -9.73 30.99
N LEU A 208 -14.39 -10.68 30.60
CA LEU A 208 -13.53 -10.56 29.40
C LEU A 208 -14.30 -10.11 28.16
N GLN A 209 -13.75 -9.09 27.51
CA GLN A 209 -14.13 -8.66 26.17
C GLN A 209 -12.90 -8.17 25.42
N MET A 210 -12.64 -8.74 24.24
CA MET A 210 -11.50 -8.41 23.39
C MET A 210 -11.93 -8.53 21.93
N GLN A 211 -11.66 -7.53 21.09
CA GLN A 211 -11.93 -7.60 19.66
C GLN A 211 -10.67 -7.90 18.87
N ILE A 212 -10.79 -8.75 17.85
CA ILE A 212 -9.71 -9.06 16.93
C ILE A 212 -9.64 -7.99 15.86
N SER A 213 -8.54 -7.22 15.86
CA SER A 213 -8.27 -6.14 14.91
C SER A 213 -7.28 -6.54 13.81
N GLN A 214 -6.40 -7.52 14.10
CA GLN A 214 -5.43 -8.04 13.15
C GLN A 214 -5.35 -9.56 13.25
N LEU A 215 -4.98 -10.19 12.15
CA LEU A 215 -4.70 -11.63 12.10
C LEU A 215 -3.27 -11.84 11.63
N ASP A 216 -2.63 -12.85 12.21
CA ASP A 216 -1.34 -13.36 11.78
C ASP A 216 -1.40 -14.89 11.71
N TYR A 217 -0.46 -15.50 11.08
CA TYR A 217 -0.42 -16.95 10.91
C TYR A 217 0.97 -17.51 11.15
N SER A 218 1.02 -18.53 11.93
CA SER A 218 2.23 -19.33 12.14
C SER A 218 1.97 -20.77 11.72
N SER A 219 2.88 -21.37 10.97
CA SER A 219 2.78 -22.80 10.60
C SER A 219 2.79 -23.73 11.81
N TYR A 220 3.22 -23.23 12.98
CA TYR A 220 3.32 -24.01 14.21
C TYR A 220 2.07 -23.92 15.10
N VAL A 221 1.53 -22.71 15.28
CA VAL A 221 0.38 -22.46 16.19
C VAL A 221 -0.92 -22.15 15.46
N GLY A 222 -0.89 -22.03 14.12
CA GLY A 222 -2.03 -21.69 13.29
C GLY A 222 -2.34 -20.19 13.29
N VAL A 223 -3.63 -19.85 13.28
CA VAL A 223 -4.10 -18.47 13.29
C VAL A 223 -3.85 -17.81 14.64
N ILE A 224 -3.30 -16.60 14.60
CA ILE A 224 -3.01 -15.74 15.74
C ILE A 224 -3.90 -14.51 15.63
N GLY A 225 -4.75 -14.28 16.62
CA GLY A 225 -5.58 -13.07 16.67
C GLY A 225 -4.91 -12.01 17.52
N VAL A 226 -4.77 -10.79 17.00
CA VAL A 226 -4.22 -9.63 17.69
C VAL A 226 -5.32 -8.62 17.92
N GLY A 227 -5.36 -8.05 19.13
CA GLY A 227 -6.33 -7.03 19.47
C GLY A 227 -6.09 -6.44 20.85
N ARG A 228 -6.90 -5.44 21.18
CA ARG A 228 -6.90 -4.81 22.50
C ARG A 228 -7.90 -5.51 23.42
N VAL A 229 -7.50 -5.80 24.64
CA VAL A 229 -8.44 -6.22 25.68
C VAL A 229 -9.23 -4.99 26.13
N THR A 230 -10.52 -4.95 25.86
CA THR A 230 -11.37 -3.79 26.17
C THR A 230 -11.94 -3.84 27.57
N ARG A 231 -12.13 -5.06 28.12
CA ARG A 231 -12.68 -5.26 29.46
C ARG A 231 -12.12 -6.54 30.07
N GLY A 232 -11.88 -6.51 31.37
CA GLY A 232 -11.47 -7.67 32.16
C GLY A 232 -10.05 -8.13 31.90
N SER A 233 -9.85 -9.44 31.82
CA SER A 233 -8.52 -10.02 31.59
C SER A 233 -8.59 -11.34 30.84
N VAL A 234 -7.51 -11.68 30.16
CA VAL A 234 -7.33 -12.95 29.44
C VAL A 234 -6.08 -13.66 29.90
N LYS A 235 -6.16 -14.98 30.01
CA LYS A 235 -5.04 -15.86 30.44
C LYS A 235 -5.00 -17.12 29.58
N PRO A 236 -3.83 -17.78 29.50
CA PRO A 236 -3.71 -19.07 28.83
C PRO A 236 -4.68 -20.11 29.40
N ASN A 237 -5.16 -20.99 28.55
CA ASN A 237 -6.11 -22.06 28.90
C ASN A 237 -7.51 -21.60 29.36
N GLN A 238 -7.84 -20.30 29.26
CA GLN A 238 -9.16 -19.79 29.60
C GLN A 238 -10.23 -20.25 28.59
N GLN A 239 -11.39 -20.67 29.09
CA GLN A 239 -12.57 -20.95 28.28
C GLN A 239 -13.20 -19.60 27.87
N VAL A 240 -13.53 -19.46 26.62
CA VAL A 240 -14.09 -18.23 26.05
C VAL A 240 -15.17 -18.54 25.03
N THR A 241 -16.01 -17.58 24.75
CA THR A 241 -16.93 -17.60 23.62
C THR A 241 -16.47 -16.58 22.59
N VAL A 242 -16.28 -17.03 21.36
CA VAL A 242 -16.01 -16.15 20.21
C VAL A 242 -17.33 -15.87 19.51
N ILE A 243 -17.65 -14.60 19.32
CA ILE A 243 -18.81 -14.13 18.56
C ILE A 243 -18.33 -13.40 17.31
N SER A 244 -18.76 -13.88 16.15
CA SER A 244 -18.39 -13.29 14.88
C SER A 244 -19.31 -12.09 14.53
N ALA A 245 -18.87 -11.23 13.61
CA ALA A 245 -19.62 -10.05 13.17
C ALA A 245 -21.04 -10.39 12.65
N ASP A 246 -21.25 -11.61 12.13
CA ASP A 246 -22.57 -12.13 11.71
C ASP A 246 -23.41 -12.68 12.87
N GLY A 247 -22.94 -12.54 14.12
CA GLY A 247 -23.64 -12.99 15.33
C GLY A 247 -23.48 -14.47 15.67
N LYS A 248 -22.73 -15.24 14.89
CA LYS A 248 -22.49 -16.66 15.19
C LYS A 248 -21.57 -16.79 16.41
N LYS A 249 -21.96 -17.68 17.32
CA LYS A 249 -21.22 -17.95 18.56
C LYS A 249 -20.56 -19.32 18.50
N ARG A 250 -19.34 -19.39 18.97
CA ARG A 250 -18.60 -20.65 19.14
C ARG A 250 -17.80 -20.62 20.44
N ASN A 251 -17.75 -21.72 21.13
CA ASN A 251 -16.89 -21.85 22.31
C ASN A 251 -15.47 -22.21 21.87
N GLY A 252 -14.50 -21.68 22.61
CA GLY A 252 -13.08 -21.92 22.38
C GLY A 252 -12.29 -21.93 23.68
N LYS A 253 -11.07 -22.34 23.56
CA LYS A 253 -10.10 -22.31 24.67
C LYS A 253 -8.88 -21.55 24.19
N VAL A 254 -8.49 -20.49 24.90
CA VAL A 254 -7.27 -19.73 24.62
C VAL A 254 -6.06 -20.66 24.76
N GLY A 255 -5.21 -20.73 23.77
CA GLY A 255 -3.96 -21.47 23.84
C GLY A 255 -2.92 -20.70 24.66
N THR A 256 -2.17 -19.85 23.98
CA THR A 256 -1.21 -18.93 24.60
C THR A 256 -1.67 -17.48 24.45
N VAL A 257 -1.25 -16.65 25.39
CA VAL A 257 -1.38 -15.20 25.35
C VAL A 257 0.02 -14.63 25.17
N LEU A 258 0.22 -13.80 24.16
CA LEU A 258 1.51 -13.24 23.79
C LEU A 258 1.47 -11.72 23.94
N GLY A 259 2.32 -11.18 24.79
CA GLY A 259 2.58 -9.74 24.87
C GLY A 259 3.69 -9.34 23.90
N TYR A 260 3.85 -8.05 23.69
CA TYR A 260 4.91 -7.47 22.90
C TYR A 260 5.99 -6.85 23.80
N LEU A 261 7.26 -7.07 23.46
CA LEU A 261 8.39 -6.35 24.04
C LEU A 261 9.48 -6.24 22.97
N GLY A 262 9.79 -5.01 22.56
CA GLY A 262 10.56 -4.81 21.35
C GLY A 262 9.82 -5.44 20.16
N LEU A 263 10.54 -6.10 19.28
CA LEU A 263 9.98 -6.80 18.13
C LEU A 263 9.54 -8.24 18.42
N GLN A 264 9.80 -8.73 19.61
CA GLN A 264 9.50 -10.11 19.97
C GLN A 264 8.16 -10.22 20.68
N ARG A 265 7.47 -11.33 20.40
CA ARG A 265 6.31 -11.75 21.17
C ARG A 265 6.78 -12.68 22.29
N SER A 266 6.41 -12.38 23.51
CA SER A 266 6.69 -13.21 24.68
C SER A 266 5.40 -13.72 25.29
N GLU A 267 5.42 -14.97 25.79
CA GLU A 267 4.29 -15.52 26.53
C GLU A 267 4.05 -14.73 27.81
N THR A 268 2.78 -14.47 28.10
CA THR A 268 2.35 -13.82 29.32
C THR A 268 1.28 -14.68 30.02
N ASP A 269 1.35 -14.76 31.32
CA ASP A 269 0.40 -15.53 32.13
C ASP A 269 -0.95 -14.81 32.29
N LEU A 270 -0.96 -13.48 32.10
CA LEU A 270 -2.13 -12.65 32.26
C LEU A 270 -1.99 -11.36 31.44
N ALA A 271 -2.99 -11.04 30.67
CA ALA A 271 -3.16 -9.71 30.06
C ALA A 271 -4.45 -9.07 30.55
N THR A 272 -4.41 -7.79 30.86
CA THR A 272 -5.52 -7.02 31.43
C THR A 272 -6.08 -6.03 30.41
N ALA A 273 -7.29 -5.56 30.66
CA ALA A 273 -7.92 -4.54 29.85
C ALA A 273 -6.98 -3.34 29.65
N GLY A 274 -6.99 -2.78 28.46
CA GLY A 274 -6.08 -1.74 27.98
C GLY A 274 -4.89 -2.25 27.20
N ASP A 275 -4.42 -3.47 27.42
CA ASP A 275 -3.23 -4.00 26.74
C ASP A 275 -3.55 -4.55 25.34
N ILE A 276 -2.57 -4.46 24.44
CA ILE A 276 -2.61 -5.02 23.09
C ILE A 276 -1.85 -6.34 23.12
N VAL A 277 -2.55 -7.43 22.82
CA VAL A 277 -1.99 -8.78 22.90
C VAL A 277 -2.36 -9.63 21.70
N ALA A 278 -1.57 -10.68 21.50
CA ALA A 278 -1.86 -11.72 20.54
C ALA A 278 -2.31 -13.00 21.25
N ILE A 279 -3.29 -13.69 20.70
CA ILE A 279 -3.82 -14.93 21.27
C ILE A 279 -3.85 -16.04 20.23
N THR A 280 -3.67 -17.27 20.68
CA THR A 280 -3.66 -18.48 19.86
C THR A 280 -4.68 -19.50 20.35
N GLY A 281 -4.88 -20.59 19.61
CA GLY A 281 -5.65 -21.75 20.06
C GLY A 281 -7.14 -21.67 19.81
N LEU A 282 -7.67 -20.60 19.26
CA LEU A 282 -9.10 -20.41 19.02
C LEU A 282 -9.58 -20.91 17.64
N GLY A 283 -8.71 -21.59 16.87
CA GLY A 283 -9.05 -22.09 15.53
C GLY A 283 -9.25 -20.97 14.50
N GLU A 284 -10.31 -21.04 13.72
CA GLU A 284 -10.62 -20.01 12.72
C GLU A 284 -11.07 -18.73 13.44
N LEU A 285 -10.27 -17.69 13.35
CA LEU A 285 -10.59 -16.33 13.77
C LEU A 285 -10.78 -15.46 12.53
N LYS A 286 -11.67 -14.48 12.67
CA LYS A 286 -11.86 -13.42 11.67
C LYS A 286 -11.65 -12.06 12.31
N ILE A 287 -11.32 -11.08 11.50
CA ILE A 287 -11.28 -9.70 11.93
C ILE A 287 -12.70 -9.27 12.35
N SER A 288 -12.79 -8.46 13.38
CA SER A 288 -14.02 -8.08 14.11
C SER A 288 -14.63 -9.17 14.99
N ASP A 289 -14.09 -10.40 15.03
CA ASP A 289 -14.53 -11.36 16.04
C ASP A 289 -14.31 -10.80 17.44
N THR A 290 -15.31 -10.93 18.30
CA THR A 290 -15.21 -10.55 19.72
C THR A 290 -15.05 -11.79 20.58
N ILE A 291 -14.04 -11.79 21.42
CA ILE A 291 -13.76 -12.85 22.40
C ILE A 291 -14.32 -12.41 23.74
N CYS A 292 -15.22 -13.21 24.28
CA CYS A 292 -15.98 -12.90 25.48
C CYS A 292 -15.81 -13.97 26.56
N ASP A 293 -16.10 -13.57 27.80
CA ASP A 293 -16.37 -14.54 28.87
C ASP A 293 -17.56 -15.46 28.48
N VAL A 294 -17.49 -16.73 28.90
CA VAL A 294 -18.52 -17.74 28.55
C VAL A 294 -19.92 -17.41 29.07
N ASN A 295 -20.00 -16.66 30.17
CA ASN A 295 -21.26 -16.30 30.80
C ASN A 295 -21.81 -14.94 30.33
N THR A 296 -20.92 -14.07 29.80
CA THR A 296 -21.29 -12.72 29.34
C THR A 296 -20.79 -12.54 27.91
N VAL A 297 -21.68 -12.86 26.97
CA VAL A 297 -21.35 -12.85 25.53
C VAL A 297 -21.94 -11.60 24.90
N GLU A 298 -21.11 -10.57 24.78
CA GLU A 298 -21.45 -9.26 24.23
C GLU A 298 -20.50 -8.91 23.07
N ALA A 299 -21.02 -8.82 21.84
CA ALA A 299 -20.25 -8.41 20.68
C ALA A 299 -19.90 -6.92 20.74
N LEU A 300 -18.66 -6.59 20.39
CA LEU A 300 -18.32 -5.21 20.05
C LEU A 300 -18.85 -4.89 18.63
N PRO A 301 -19.09 -3.61 18.30
CA PRO A 301 -19.44 -3.21 16.95
C PRO A 301 -18.39 -3.72 15.96
N ALA A 302 -18.84 -4.21 14.80
CA ALA A 302 -17.92 -4.65 13.77
C ALA A 302 -17.05 -3.47 13.30
N LEU A 303 -15.76 -3.73 13.12
CA LEU A 303 -14.86 -2.74 12.55
C LEU A 303 -15.27 -2.47 11.11
N THR A 304 -15.52 -1.21 10.79
CA THR A 304 -15.85 -0.79 9.43
C THR A 304 -14.59 -0.83 8.59
N VAL A 305 -14.70 -1.36 7.40
CA VAL A 305 -13.60 -1.33 6.42
C VAL A 305 -14.19 -0.70 5.16
N ASP A 306 -13.53 0.34 4.68
CA ASP A 306 -13.93 0.98 3.42
C ASP A 306 -13.99 -0.05 2.29
N GLU A 307 -14.95 0.08 1.42
CA GLU A 307 -15.16 -0.85 0.31
C GLU A 307 -14.11 -0.72 -0.78
N PRO A 308 -13.83 -1.80 -1.54
CA PRO A 308 -12.96 -1.75 -2.71
C PRO A 308 -13.44 -0.74 -3.75
N THR A 309 -12.50 -0.06 -4.40
CA THR A 309 -12.76 0.92 -5.47
C THR A 309 -12.24 0.47 -6.83
N VAL A 310 -11.27 -0.46 -6.85
CA VAL A 310 -10.60 -0.96 -8.06
C VAL A 310 -10.73 -2.47 -8.13
N THR A 311 -10.92 -3.00 -9.32
CA THR A 311 -10.99 -4.44 -9.60
C THR A 311 -10.09 -4.84 -10.74
N MET A 312 -9.56 -6.06 -10.70
CA MET A 312 -8.77 -6.67 -11.76
C MET A 312 -9.20 -8.12 -11.95
N THR A 313 -9.04 -8.66 -13.17
CA THR A 313 -9.21 -10.08 -13.43
C THR A 313 -7.87 -10.80 -13.29
N PHE A 314 -7.79 -11.75 -12.36
CA PHE A 314 -6.69 -12.70 -12.23
C PHE A 314 -7.08 -13.98 -12.94
N GLN A 315 -6.24 -14.50 -13.82
CA GLN A 315 -6.54 -15.71 -14.59
C GLN A 315 -5.32 -16.58 -14.77
N VAL A 316 -5.59 -17.86 -15.08
CA VAL A 316 -4.55 -18.80 -15.47
C VAL A 316 -3.78 -18.26 -16.68
N ASN A 317 -2.46 -18.37 -16.66
CA ASN A 317 -1.64 -18.02 -17.81
C ASN A 317 -1.81 -19.07 -18.91
N THR A 318 -2.32 -18.64 -20.06
CA THR A 318 -2.55 -19.48 -21.25
C THR A 318 -1.56 -19.19 -22.38
N SER A 319 -0.45 -18.51 -22.08
CA SER A 319 0.58 -18.21 -23.07
C SER A 319 1.34 -19.47 -23.51
N PRO A 320 2.03 -19.47 -24.65
CA PRO A 320 2.90 -20.56 -25.07
C PRO A 320 4.05 -20.87 -24.10
N PHE A 321 4.31 -19.99 -23.15
CA PHE A 321 5.34 -20.14 -22.13
C PHE A 321 4.78 -20.54 -20.76
N ALA A 322 3.48 -20.76 -20.66
CA ALA A 322 2.83 -21.19 -19.42
C ALA A 322 3.51 -22.43 -18.82
N GLY A 323 3.78 -22.37 -17.51
CA GLY A 323 4.40 -23.47 -16.75
C GLY A 323 5.91 -23.61 -16.92
N LYS A 324 6.58 -22.75 -17.69
CA LYS A 324 8.05 -22.81 -17.83
C LYS A 324 8.79 -22.24 -16.63
N GLU A 325 8.20 -21.28 -15.94
CA GLU A 325 8.87 -20.49 -14.89
C GLU A 325 8.19 -20.61 -13.53
N GLY A 326 6.86 -20.76 -13.49
CA GLY A 326 6.08 -20.88 -12.26
C GLY A 326 5.91 -22.32 -11.77
N LYS A 327 5.77 -22.48 -10.46
CA LYS A 327 5.43 -23.75 -9.79
C LYS A 327 3.93 -23.94 -9.66
N PHE A 328 3.21 -22.85 -9.39
CA PHE A 328 1.77 -22.82 -9.15
C PHE A 328 1.07 -22.14 -10.33
N VAL A 329 0.49 -22.93 -11.21
CA VAL A 329 0.01 -22.47 -12.53
C VAL A 329 -1.47 -22.78 -12.78
N THR A 330 -2.16 -23.45 -11.85
CA THR A 330 -3.54 -23.89 -12.04
C THR A 330 -4.53 -22.91 -11.36
N SER A 331 -5.77 -22.86 -11.86
CA SER A 331 -6.85 -22.08 -11.24
C SER A 331 -7.06 -22.44 -9.77
N ARG A 332 -6.93 -23.73 -9.43
CA ARG A 332 -7.03 -24.17 -8.03
C ARG A 332 -5.93 -23.57 -7.15
N ASN A 333 -4.68 -23.55 -7.61
CA ASN A 333 -3.59 -22.95 -6.84
C ASN A 333 -3.82 -21.45 -6.62
N ILE A 334 -4.27 -20.74 -7.67
CA ILE A 334 -4.56 -19.30 -7.59
C ILE A 334 -5.70 -19.06 -6.59
N LEU A 335 -6.80 -19.82 -6.68
CA LEU A 335 -7.93 -19.68 -5.76
C LEU A 335 -7.54 -19.95 -4.31
N GLU A 336 -6.87 -21.06 -4.03
CA GLU A 336 -6.40 -21.41 -2.68
C GLU A 336 -5.49 -20.32 -2.09
N ARG A 337 -4.67 -19.68 -2.93
CA ARG A 337 -3.83 -18.57 -2.48
C ARG A 337 -4.63 -17.30 -2.20
N LEU A 338 -5.60 -16.97 -3.06
CA LEU A 338 -6.49 -15.83 -2.87
C LEU A 338 -7.38 -16.02 -1.63
N GLU A 339 -7.90 -17.23 -1.39
CA GLU A 339 -8.67 -17.54 -0.18
C GLU A 339 -7.83 -17.38 1.11
N LYS A 340 -6.56 -17.74 1.09
CA LYS A 340 -5.64 -17.48 2.20
C LYS A 340 -5.44 -15.98 2.42
N GLU A 341 -5.34 -15.19 1.36
CA GLU A 341 -5.22 -13.74 1.47
C GLU A 341 -6.45 -13.12 2.13
N LEU A 342 -7.65 -13.57 1.79
CA LEU A 342 -8.92 -13.09 2.36
C LEU A 342 -9.01 -13.26 3.89
N VAL A 343 -8.26 -14.19 4.47
CA VAL A 343 -8.24 -14.38 5.94
C VAL A 343 -7.62 -13.16 6.63
N HIS A 344 -6.58 -12.58 6.03
CA HIS A 344 -5.80 -11.49 6.63
C HIS A 344 -6.19 -10.12 6.07
N ASN A 345 -6.67 -10.08 4.84
CA ASN A 345 -6.92 -8.87 4.08
C ASN A 345 -8.41 -8.64 3.87
N VAL A 346 -9.05 -7.94 4.81
CA VAL A 346 -10.51 -7.68 4.75
C VAL A 346 -10.91 -6.65 3.69
N ALA A 347 -9.97 -5.85 3.19
CA ALA A 347 -10.21 -4.89 2.12
C ALA A 347 -10.19 -5.54 0.74
N LEU A 348 -9.85 -6.84 0.66
CA LEU A 348 -9.86 -7.62 -0.57
C LEU A 348 -11.19 -8.34 -0.74
N ARG A 349 -11.72 -8.36 -1.96
CA ARG A 349 -12.85 -9.22 -2.35
C ARG A 349 -12.42 -10.08 -3.53
N VAL A 350 -12.79 -11.34 -3.50
CA VAL A 350 -12.52 -12.31 -4.58
C VAL A 350 -13.82 -12.95 -4.99
N GLU A 351 -14.14 -12.85 -6.25
CA GLU A 351 -15.33 -13.44 -6.86
C GLU A 351 -14.92 -14.33 -8.02
N GLN A 352 -15.46 -15.54 -8.06
CA GLN A 352 -15.27 -16.41 -9.22
C GLN A 352 -16.19 -15.91 -10.34
N THR A 353 -15.65 -15.79 -11.55
CA THR A 353 -16.45 -15.43 -12.73
C THR A 353 -17.15 -16.66 -13.33
N ASP A 354 -17.93 -16.45 -14.40
CA ASP A 354 -18.54 -17.58 -15.17
C ASP A 354 -17.47 -18.50 -15.78
N ASP A 355 -16.25 -18.02 -15.94
CA ASP A 355 -15.11 -18.79 -16.39
C ASP A 355 -14.33 -19.31 -15.16
N PRO A 356 -14.21 -20.63 -14.94
CA PRO A 356 -13.57 -21.21 -13.77
C PRO A 356 -12.08 -20.88 -13.65
N ASP A 357 -11.44 -20.43 -14.73
CA ASP A 357 -10.03 -20.05 -14.76
C ASP A 357 -9.80 -18.54 -14.52
N LYS A 358 -10.87 -17.79 -14.19
CA LYS A 358 -10.83 -16.34 -13.95
C LYS A 358 -11.46 -15.95 -12.64
N PHE A 359 -10.79 -15.08 -11.92
CA PHE A 359 -11.21 -14.53 -10.64
C PHE A 359 -11.22 -13.01 -10.73
N ARG A 360 -12.32 -12.40 -10.33
CA ARG A 360 -12.40 -10.95 -10.13
C ARG A 360 -11.87 -10.65 -8.74
N VAL A 361 -10.78 -9.89 -8.68
CA VAL A 361 -10.11 -9.51 -7.45
C VAL A 361 -10.24 -8.00 -7.30
N SER A 362 -10.87 -7.56 -6.21
CA SER A 362 -11.16 -6.16 -5.95
C SER A 362 -10.44 -5.70 -4.71
N GLY A 363 -9.82 -4.53 -4.78
CA GLY A 363 -9.05 -3.91 -3.70
C GLY A 363 -9.27 -2.40 -3.62
N ARG A 364 -8.62 -1.76 -2.67
CA ARG A 364 -8.79 -0.32 -2.44
C ARG A 364 -8.09 0.55 -3.49
N GLY A 365 -7.03 0.05 -4.09
CA GLY A 365 -6.27 0.77 -5.10
C GLY A 365 -5.35 -0.15 -5.90
N GLU A 366 -4.66 0.45 -6.88
CA GLU A 366 -3.74 -0.29 -7.75
C GLU A 366 -2.53 -0.84 -6.98
N LEU A 367 -2.00 -0.07 -6.03
CA LEU A 367 -0.85 -0.50 -5.23
C LEU A 367 -1.20 -1.71 -4.37
N HIS A 368 -2.38 -1.75 -3.76
CA HIS A 368 -2.85 -2.89 -2.98
C HIS A 368 -2.87 -4.18 -3.82
N LEU A 369 -3.44 -4.13 -5.04
CA LEU A 369 -3.50 -5.29 -5.93
C LEU A 369 -2.13 -5.66 -6.51
N SER A 370 -1.27 -4.68 -6.83
CA SER A 370 0.07 -4.95 -7.36
C SER A 370 0.98 -5.61 -6.32
N ILE A 371 0.84 -5.27 -5.05
CA ILE A 371 1.55 -5.95 -3.95
C ILE A 371 1.12 -7.40 -3.81
N LEU A 372 -0.19 -7.67 -3.90
CA LEU A 372 -0.69 -9.05 -3.90
C LEU A 372 -0.11 -9.86 -5.06
N ILE A 373 -0.11 -9.31 -6.27
CA ILE A 373 0.47 -9.96 -7.46
C ILE A 373 1.97 -10.21 -7.26
N GLU A 374 2.70 -9.23 -6.72
CA GLU A 374 4.14 -9.36 -6.49
C GLU A 374 4.46 -10.40 -5.42
N ASN A 375 3.67 -10.48 -4.34
CA ASN A 375 3.79 -11.55 -3.35
C ASN A 375 3.57 -12.93 -3.98
N MET A 376 2.50 -13.10 -4.76
CA MET A 376 2.23 -14.33 -5.49
C MET A 376 3.38 -14.70 -6.44
N ARG A 377 3.93 -13.72 -7.17
CA ARG A 377 5.08 -13.89 -8.06
C ARG A 377 6.29 -14.45 -7.32
N ARG A 378 6.63 -13.88 -6.16
CA ARG A 378 7.77 -14.32 -5.31
C ARG A 378 7.54 -15.69 -4.69
N GLU A 379 6.31 -16.03 -4.38
CA GLU A 379 5.92 -17.37 -3.91
C GLU A 379 6.01 -18.46 -5.00
N GLY A 380 6.20 -18.07 -6.26
CA GLY A 380 6.35 -18.98 -7.39
C GLY A 380 5.09 -19.22 -8.22
N PHE A 381 4.09 -18.36 -8.08
CA PHE A 381 2.88 -18.38 -8.91
C PHE A 381 3.15 -17.80 -10.29
N GLU A 382 2.40 -18.32 -11.26
CA GLU A 382 2.34 -17.82 -12.63
C GLU A 382 0.87 -17.56 -12.98
N LEU A 383 0.56 -16.33 -13.38
CA LEU A 383 -0.79 -15.90 -13.71
C LEU A 383 -0.78 -14.80 -14.77
N ALA A 384 -1.94 -14.51 -15.34
CA ALA A 384 -2.13 -13.35 -16.19
C ALA A 384 -3.18 -12.42 -15.55
N VAL A 385 -2.97 -11.12 -15.63
CA VAL A 385 -3.83 -10.12 -15.02
C VAL A 385 -4.30 -9.09 -16.04
N SER A 386 -5.53 -8.62 -15.88
CA SER A 386 -6.12 -7.59 -16.71
C SER A 386 -5.70 -6.18 -16.26
N ARG A 387 -6.03 -5.18 -17.08
CA ARG A 387 -5.98 -3.78 -16.69
C ARG A 387 -6.85 -3.55 -15.43
N PRO A 388 -6.43 -2.67 -14.50
CA PRO A 388 -7.29 -2.20 -13.42
C PRO A 388 -8.54 -1.48 -13.96
N GLU A 389 -9.68 -1.76 -13.37
CA GLU A 389 -10.96 -1.11 -13.68
C GLU A 389 -11.56 -0.55 -12.39
N VAL A 390 -12.20 0.62 -12.45
CA VAL A 390 -12.92 1.17 -11.29
C VAL A 390 -14.24 0.45 -11.08
N ILE A 391 -14.64 0.30 -9.82
CA ILE A 391 -15.91 -0.31 -9.46
C ILE A 391 -17.01 0.74 -9.55
N LEU A 392 -17.93 0.54 -10.48
CA LEU A 392 -19.10 1.38 -10.64
C LEU A 392 -20.25 0.89 -9.75
N ARG A 393 -21.06 1.80 -9.25
CA ARG A 393 -22.27 1.52 -8.44
C ARG A 393 -23.48 2.12 -9.09
N GLU A 394 -24.63 1.53 -8.86
CA GLU A 394 -25.91 2.10 -9.24
C GLU A 394 -26.63 2.56 -7.96
N GLU A 395 -26.85 3.87 -7.84
CA GLU A 395 -27.55 4.49 -6.74
C GLU A 395 -28.73 5.29 -7.31
N ASP A 396 -29.94 5.02 -6.85
CA ASP A 396 -31.17 5.69 -7.30
C ASP A 396 -31.36 5.68 -8.83
N GLY A 397 -30.88 4.62 -9.51
CA GLY A 397 -30.95 4.48 -10.98
C GLY A 397 -29.91 5.32 -11.73
N GLN A 398 -28.94 5.91 -11.02
CA GLN A 398 -27.82 6.65 -11.59
C GLN A 398 -26.52 5.87 -11.41
N LEU A 399 -25.73 5.79 -12.48
CA LEU A 399 -24.42 5.17 -12.44
C LEU A 399 -23.44 6.12 -11.74
N MET A 400 -22.80 5.63 -10.67
CA MET A 400 -21.83 6.35 -9.85
C MET A 400 -20.44 5.77 -10.04
N GLU A 401 -19.43 6.64 -10.05
CA GLU A 401 -18.01 6.25 -10.10
C GLU A 401 -17.24 6.84 -8.91
N PRO A 402 -16.14 6.19 -8.47
CA PRO A 402 -15.32 6.72 -7.39
C PRO A 402 -14.53 7.95 -7.86
N PHE A 403 -14.43 8.95 -6.98
CA PHE A 403 -13.63 10.15 -7.14
C PHE A 403 -12.52 10.17 -6.11
N GLU A 404 -11.42 10.79 -6.47
CA GLU A 404 -10.25 10.96 -5.61
C GLU A 404 -9.86 12.42 -5.50
N THR A 405 -9.41 12.79 -4.30
CA THR A 405 -8.64 14.01 -4.09
C THR A 405 -7.20 13.75 -4.50
N VAL A 406 -6.68 14.57 -5.39
CA VAL A 406 -5.34 14.43 -5.97
C VAL A 406 -4.55 15.69 -5.65
N THR A 407 -3.43 15.52 -4.97
CA THR A 407 -2.48 16.60 -4.68
C THR A 407 -1.21 16.41 -5.49
N ILE A 408 -0.83 17.44 -6.18
CA ILE A 408 0.35 17.47 -7.05
C ILE A 408 1.27 18.60 -6.60
N ASP A 409 2.55 18.28 -6.43
CA ASP A 409 3.59 19.25 -6.17
C ASP A 409 4.61 19.24 -7.31
N VAL A 410 4.69 20.35 -8.06
CA VAL A 410 5.51 20.44 -9.28
C VAL A 410 6.23 21.79 -9.36
N LEU A 411 7.26 21.86 -10.23
CA LEU A 411 7.85 23.13 -10.62
C LEU A 411 6.82 23.99 -11.37
N GLU A 412 6.83 25.29 -11.14
CA GLU A 412 5.90 26.25 -11.79
C GLU A 412 5.89 26.12 -13.31
N GLU A 413 7.05 25.81 -13.93
CA GLU A 413 7.17 25.61 -15.39
C GLU A 413 6.35 24.42 -15.91
N ASN A 414 6.09 23.40 -15.08
CA ASN A 414 5.32 22.19 -15.44
C ASN A 414 3.82 22.35 -15.20
N GLN A 415 3.40 23.38 -14.45
CA GLN A 415 2.01 23.59 -14.04
C GLN A 415 1.02 23.55 -15.21
N GLY A 416 1.29 24.29 -16.29
CA GLY A 416 0.38 24.39 -17.42
C GLY A 416 0.12 23.04 -18.11
N GLY A 417 1.18 22.26 -18.33
CA GLY A 417 1.08 20.93 -18.93
C GLY A 417 0.30 19.94 -18.06
N ILE A 418 0.51 19.99 -16.74
CA ILE A 418 -0.21 19.14 -15.79
C ILE A 418 -1.70 19.50 -15.75
N MET A 419 -2.03 20.79 -15.64
CA MET A 419 -3.43 21.24 -15.63
C MET A 419 -4.18 20.83 -16.90
N GLU A 420 -3.55 20.93 -18.08
CA GLU A 420 -4.13 20.48 -19.34
C GLU A 420 -4.44 18.98 -19.31
N LYS A 421 -3.46 18.15 -18.89
CA LYS A 421 -3.60 16.69 -18.86
C LYS A 421 -4.66 16.22 -17.87
N ILE A 422 -4.69 16.81 -16.68
CA ILE A 422 -5.71 16.50 -15.67
C ILE A 422 -7.10 16.96 -16.14
N GLY A 423 -7.20 18.11 -16.78
CA GLY A 423 -8.46 18.58 -17.37
C GLY A 423 -9.02 17.62 -18.42
N LEU A 424 -8.16 17.07 -19.32
CA LEU A 424 -8.53 16.02 -20.27
C LEU A 424 -9.02 14.74 -19.58
N ARG A 425 -8.53 14.47 -18.37
CA ARG A 425 -8.92 13.33 -17.52
C ARG A 425 -10.07 13.66 -16.58
N LYS A 426 -10.80 14.75 -16.81
CA LYS A 426 -11.97 15.22 -16.06
C LYS A 426 -11.68 15.66 -14.61
N GLY A 427 -10.44 16.02 -14.30
CA GLY A 427 -10.07 16.61 -13.02
C GLY A 427 -10.53 18.05 -12.90
N GLU A 428 -10.96 18.42 -11.69
CA GLU A 428 -11.39 19.77 -11.32
C GLU A 428 -10.42 20.33 -10.30
N LEU A 429 -9.79 21.47 -10.62
CA LEU A 429 -8.90 22.17 -9.69
C LEU A 429 -9.73 22.72 -8.51
N LYS A 430 -9.29 22.43 -7.30
CA LYS A 430 -9.90 22.94 -6.06
C LYS A 430 -9.06 24.05 -5.44
N ASP A 431 -7.73 23.87 -5.40
CA ASP A 431 -6.81 24.86 -4.83
C ASP A 431 -5.47 24.88 -5.57
N MET A 432 -4.78 26.01 -5.47
CA MET A 432 -3.46 26.21 -6.04
C MET A 432 -2.63 27.12 -5.13
N SER A 433 -1.57 26.56 -4.56
CA SER A 433 -0.74 27.23 -3.54
C SER A 433 0.74 27.24 -3.97
N PRO A 434 1.26 28.38 -4.49
CA PRO A 434 2.69 28.51 -4.79
C PRO A 434 3.51 28.62 -3.51
N ASP A 435 4.69 27.98 -3.47
CA ASP A 435 5.59 28.02 -2.31
C ASP A 435 6.49 29.28 -2.26
N GLY A 436 6.43 30.13 -3.31
CA GLY A 436 7.28 31.30 -3.46
C GLY A 436 8.75 30.98 -3.76
N LYS A 437 9.11 29.72 -4.00
CA LYS A 437 10.48 29.24 -4.33
C LYS A 437 10.55 28.51 -5.66
N GLY A 438 9.50 28.63 -6.49
CA GLY A 438 9.44 28.04 -7.82
C GLY A 438 8.73 26.69 -7.90
N ARG A 439 8.05 26.25 -6.84
CA ARG A 439 7.14 25.12 -6.84
C ARG A 439 5.70 25.55 -6.59
N VAL A 440 4.76 24.77 -7.05
CA VAL A 440 3.33 24.99 -6.85
C VAL A 440 2.67 23.68 -6.45
N ARG A 441 1.82 23.74 -5.43
CA ARG A 441 0.93 22.67 -5.04
C ARG A 441 -0.42 22.89 -5.69
N LEU A 442 -0.95 21.83 -6.30
CA LEU A 442 -2.22 21.82 -7.01
C LEU A 442 -3.11 20.72 -6.42
N ASP A 443 -4.29 21.08 -5.93
CA ASP A 443 -5.26 20.12 -5.42
C ASP A 443 -6.43 19.99 -6.39
N PHE A 444 -6.72 18.74 -6.78
CA PHE A 444 -7.80 18.39 -7.70
C PHE A 444 -8.75 17.38 -7.09
N VAL A 445 -9.99 17.35 -7.60
CA VAL A 445 -10.92 16.22 -7.44
C VAL A 445 -11.20 15.66 -8.83
N MET A 446 -10.98 14.35 -9.01
CA MET A 446 -11.13 13.71 -10.31
C MET A 446 -11.62 12.26 -10.19
N PRO A 447 -12.25 11.71 -11.25
CA PRO A 447 -12.61 10.29 -11.28
C PRO A 447 -11.38 9.39 -11.14
N SER A 448 -11.45 8.36 -10.29
CA SER A 448 -10.33 7.41 -10.08
C SER A 448 -9.85 6.76 -11.38
N ARG A 449 -10.77 6.49 -12.34
CA ARG A 449 -10.38 5.98 -13.67
C ARG A 449 -9.50 6.94 -14.46
N GLY A 450 -9.50 8.22 -14.12
CA GLY A 450 -8.62 9.23 -14.73
C GLY A 450 -7.18 9.15 -14.25
N LEU A 451 -6.92 8.51 -13.10
CA LEU A 451 -5.59 8.28 -12.55
C LEU A 451 -4.92 7.04 -13.13
N ILE A 452 -5.72 6.06 -13.58
CA ILE A 452 -5.19 4.83 -14.19
C ILE A 452 -4.31 5.20 -15.40
N GLY A 453 -3.03 4.79 -15.32
CA GLY A 453 -2.01 5.09 -16.35
C GLY A 453 -1.53 6.54 -16.37
N PHE A 454 -1.81 7.35 -15.36
CA PHE A 454 -1.35 8.75 -15.31
C PHE A 454 0.02 8.91 -14.67
N GLN A 455 0.41 8.04 -13.75
CA GLN A 455 1.67 8.15 -13.01
C GLN A 455 2.90 8.21 -13.93
N THR A 456 2.97 7.31 -14.91
CA THR A 456 4.09 7.27 -15.87
C THR A 456 4.10 8.51 -16.77
N GLU A 457 2.93 8.99 -17.21
CA GLU A 457 2.81 10.24 -17.98
C GLU A 457 3.25 11.44 -17.15
N PHE A 458 2.81 11.52 -15.90
CA PHE A 458 3.15 12.56 -14.94
C PHE A 458 4.67 12.64 -14.68
N LEU A 459 5.33 11.52 -14.40
CA LEU A 459 6.77 11.47 -14.21
C LEU A 459 7.54 11.93 -15.45
N THR A 460 7.03 11.61 -16.63
CA THR A 460 7.62 12.07 -17.89
C THR A 460 7.48 13.59 -18.07
N LEU A 461 6.30 14.14 -17.79
CA LEU A 461 6.01 15.58 -17.89
C LEU A 461 6.82 16.42 -16.92
N THR A 462 7.09 15.88 -15.73
CA THR A 462 7.83 16.56 -14.66
C THR A 462 9.30 16.20 -14.64
N SER A 463 9.82 15.43 -15.61
CA SER A 463 11.19 14.90 -15.62
C SER A 463 11.57 14.19 -14.31
N GLY A 464 10.60 13.55 -13.66
CA GLY A 464 10.76 12.84 -12.39
C GLY A 464 10.83 13.72 -11.13
N THR A 465 10.66 15.05 -11.25
CA THR A 465 10.76 15.99 -10.12
C THR A 465 9.42 16.27 -9.43
N GLY A 466 8.31 15.87 -10.06
CA GLY A 466 6.97 16.06 -9.53
C GLY A 466 6.59 14.99 -8.51
N LEU A 467 5.76 15.38 -7.56
CA LEU A 467 5.14 14.48 -6.58
C LEU A 467 3.64 14.44 -6.85
N LEU A 468 3.08 13.24 -6.89
CA LEU A 468 1.65 13.01 -7.11
C LEU A 468 1.13 12.07 -6.03
N TYR A 469 0.11 12.52 -5.33
CA TYR A 469 -0.57 11.76 -4.29
C TYR A 469 -2.07 11.81 -4.54
N HIS A 470 -2.75 10.72 -4.21
CA HIS A 470 -4.19 10.64 -4.35
C HIS A 470 -4.81 9.79 -3.24
N THR A 471 -6.05 10.10 -2.91
CA THR A 471 -6.84 9.35 -1.92
C THR A 471 -8.29 9.31 -2.36
N PHE A 472 -8.97 8.19 -2.09
CA PHE A 472 -10.42 8.09 -2.31
C PHE A 472 -11.14 9.18 -1.50
N ASP A 473 -12.10 9.84 -2.15
CA ASP A 473 -12.91 10.90 -1.56
C ASP A 473 -14.38 10.45 -1.43
N HIS A 474 -15.09 10.30 -2.54
CA HIS A 474 -16.51 9.93 -2.55
C HIS A 474 -16.92 9.25 -3.86
N TYR A 475 -18.15 8.73 -3.89
CA TYR A 475 -18.81 8.35 -5.14
C TYR A 475 -19.64 9.50 -5.69
N ALA A 476 -19.55 9.76 -6.99
CA ALA A 476 -20.32 10.78 -7.68
C ALA A 476 -20.80 10.27 -9.05
N PRO A 477 -21.76 10.97 -9.67
CA PRO A 477 -22.29 10.58 -10.98
C PRO A 477 -21.19 10.40 -12.03
N HIS A 478 -21.28 9.29 -12.76
CA HIS A 478 -20.33 8.96 -13.81
C HIS A 478 -20.25 10.06 -14.87
N LYS A 479 -19.05 10.65 -15.05
CA LYS A 479 -18.82 11.79 -15.97
C LYS A 479 -18.86 11.43 -17.45
N GLY A 480 -19.23 10.22 -17.83
CA GLY A 480 -19.32 9.78 -19.23
C GLY A 480 -18.00 9.91 -20.02
N GLY A 481 -17.96 9.29 -21.19
CA GLY A 481 -16.80 9.33 -22.07
C GLY A 481 -15.61 8.48 -21.61
N GLU A 482 -14.75 8.17 -22.55
CA GLU A 482 -13.52 7.42 -22.30
C GLU A 482 -12.45 8.37 -21.75
N ILE A 483 -11.70 7.91 -20.73
CA ILE A 483 -10.63 8.68 -20.08
C ILE A 483 -9.39 7.81 -20.01
N GLY A 484 -8.22 8.41 -20.25
CA GLY A 484 -6.93 7.75 -19.98
C GLY A 484 -6.58 6.61 -20.91
N GLN A 485 -7.11 6.59 -22.13
CA GLN A 485 -6.68 5.61 -23.14
C GLN A 485 -5.26 5.91 -23.60
N ARG A 486 -4.51 4.85 -23.86
CA ARG A 486 -3.18 4.95 -24.46
C ARG A 486 -3.28 5.52 -25.88
N VAL A 487 -2.51 6.55 -26.17
CA VAL A 487 -2.49 7.21 -27.48
C VAL A 487 -1.77 6.35 -28.52
N ASN A 488 -0.73 5.63 -28.13
CA ASN A 488 0.12 4.85 -29.02
C ASN A 488 -0.33 3.39 -29.07
N GLY A 489 -0.35 2.79 -30.24
CA GLY A 489 -0.52 1.35 -30.42
C GLY A 489 0.73 0.56 -29.98
N VAL A 490 0.69 -0.74 -30.17
CA VAL A 490 1.77 -1.66 -29.81
C VAL A 490 2.31 -2.43 -30.99
N LEU A 491 3.57 -2.88 -30.87
CA LEU A 491 4.20 -3.84 -31.78
C LEU A 491 3.92 -5.25 -31.26
N ILE A 492 3.29 -6.08 -32.06
CA ILE A 492 2.84 -7.45 -31.68
C ILE A 492 3.63 -8.47 -32.47
N SER A 493 4.27 -9.42 -31.81
CA SER A 493 4.95 -10.54 -32.47
C SER A 493 3.95 -11.43 -33.21
N ASN A 494 4.28 -11.80 -34.47
CA ASN A 494 3.51 -12.76 -35.26
C ASN A 494 4.09 -14.17 -35.25
N ALA A 495 5.15 -14.40 -34.50
CA ALA A 495 5.85 -15.68 -34.50
C ALA A 495 6.45 -16.01 -33.13
N THR A 496 6.67 -17.30 -32.87
CA THR A 496 7.30 -17.81 -31.66
C THR A 496 8.73 -18.22 -31.94
N GLY A 497 9.68 -17.72 -31.14
CA GLY A 497 11.11 -18.05 -31.26
C GLY A 497 12.00 -16.98 -30.63
N LYS A 498 13.28 -16.96 -30.99
CA LYS A 498 14.25 -15.99 -30.46
C LYS A 498 14.32 -14.75 -31.32
N ALA A 499 14.25 -13.59 -30.68
CA ALA A 499 14.40 -12.30 -31.32
C ALA A 499 15.83 -12.11 -31.86
N LEU A 500 15.95 -11.65 -33.12
CA LEU A 500 17.23 -11.47 -33.79
C LEU A 500 17.56 -9.99 -33.97
N THR A 501 18.85 -9.65 -33.79
CA THR A 501 19.36 -8.27 -33.91
C THR A 501 18.91 -7.58 -35.19
N TYR A 502 18.97 -8.27 -36.34
CA TYR A 502 18.57 -7.72 -37.62
C TYR A 502 17.10 -7.29 -37.65
N ALA A 503 16.20 -8.12 -37.10
CA ALA A 503 14.79 -7.77 -37.03
C ALA A 503 14.56 -6.59 -36.07
N LEU A 504 15.15 -6.63 -34.87
CA LEU A 504 15.00 -5.59 -33.86
C LEU A 504 15.56 -4.25 -34.34
N PHE A 505 16.69 -4.25 -35.04
CA PHE A 505 17.27 -3.04 -35.64
C PHE A 505 16.31 -2.34 -36.59
N ASN A 506 15.62 -3.09 -37.44
CA ASN A 506 14.61 -2.50 -38.35
C ASN A 506 13.32 -2.11 -37.62
N LEU A 507 12.99 -2.75 -36.50
CA LEU A 507 11.78 -2.48 -35.72
C LEU A 507 11.91 -1.24 -34.83
N GLN A 508 13.11 -0.88 -34.38
CA GLN A 508 13.33 0.31 -33.56
C GLN A 508 13.00 1.63 -34.30
N GLU A 509 12.96 1.62 -35.64
CA GLU A 509 12.46 2.77 -36.41
C GLU A 509 10.94 2.96 -36.28
N ARG A 510 10.23 1.89 -35.91
CA ARG A 510 8.77 1.90 -35.76
C ARG A 510 8.29 2.17 -34.34
N GLY A 511 9.20 2.06 -33.37
CA GLY A 511 8.85 2.29 -31.99
C GLY A 511 9.93 1.85 -31.03
N ARG A 512 9.66 1.99 -29.74
CA ARG A 512 10.55 1.55 -28.66
C ARG A 512 10.27 0.09 -28.30
N LEU A 513 11.30 -0.71 -28.18
CA LEU A 513 11.18 -2.16 -27.99
C LEU A 513 11.20 -2.57 -26.52
N PHE A 514 10.51 -3.67 -26.20
CA PHE A 514 10.56 -4.37 -24.91
C PHE A 514 11.44 -5.61 -24.98
N ALA A 515 11.70 -6.14 -26.17
CA ALA A 515 12.50 -7.34 -26.41
C ALA A 515 13.94 -6.97 -26.81
N GLU A 516 14.90 -7.73 -26.28
CA GLU A 516 16.32 -7.67 -26.60
C GLU A 516 16.74 -8.83 -27.53
N HIS A 517 17.98 -8.77 -28.01
CA HIS A 517 18.55 -9.86 -28.78
C HIS A 517 18.55 -11.18 -27.97
N ALA A 518 18.14 -12.26 -28.63
CA ALA A 518 18.04 -13.61 -28.08
C ALA A 518 16.89 -13.82 -27.07
N ASP A 519 16.09 -12.82 -26.76
CA ASP A 519 14.87 -13.00 -25.97
C ASP A 519 13.90 -13.95 -26.69
N GLU A 520 13.32 -14.88 -25.94
CA GLU A 520 12.24 -15.73 -26.44
C GLU A 520 10.94 -14.92 -26.48
N VAL A 521 10.32 -14.86 -27.65
CA VAL A 521 9.03 -14.22 -27.88
C VAL A 521 8.04 -15.21 -28.48
N TYR A 522 6.75 -14.93 -28.34
CA TYR A 522 5.69 -15.76 -28.91
C TYR A 522 4.66 -14.95 -29.68
N GLU A 523 3.87 -15.60 -30.53
CA GLU A 523 2.77 -14.96 -31.28
C GLU A 523 1.77 -14.33 -30.31
N GLY A 524 1.46 -13.03 -30.53
CA GLY A 524 0.55 -12.26 -29.67
C GLY A 524 1.22 -11.55 -28.49
N GLN A 525 2.51 -11.78 -28.24
CA GLN A 525 3.28 -11.01 -27.27
C GLN A 525 3.50 -9.57 -27.78
N VAL A 526 3.33 -8.61 -26.90
CA VAL A 526 3.66 -7.21 -27.15
C VAL A 526 5.17 -7.03 -26.98
N VAL A 527 5.85 -6.64 -28.04
CA VAL A 527 7.32 -6.53 -28.11
C VAL A 527 7.82 -5.09 -28.16
N GLY A 528 6.91 -4.11 -28.14
CA GLY A 528 7.26 -2.70 -28.10
C GLY A 528 6.07 -1.77 -28.26
N ILE A 529 6.34 -0.48 -28.10
CA ILE A 529 5.40 0.62 -28.30
C ILE A 529 5.50 1.09 -29.74
N HIS A 530 4.38 1.18 -30.44
CA HIS A 530 4.34 1.71 -31.79
C HIS A 530 4.35 3.25 -31.78
N ASN A 531 5.05 3.90 -32.71
CA ASN A 531 5.09 5.36 -32.84
C ASN A 531 3.75 5.97 -33.35
N ARG A 532 2.79 5.12 -33.76
CA ARG A 532 1.45 5.51 -34.23
C ARG A 532 0.38 4.94 -33.30
N SER A 533 -0.83 5.45 -33.43
CA SER A 533 -1.98 5.04 -32.60
C SER A 533 -2.51 3.63 -32.87
N ASN A 534 -2.18 3.02 -34.01
CA ASN A 534 -2.65 1.68 -34.37
C ASN A 534 -1.63 0.60 -33.98
N ASP A 535 -2.13 -0.57 -33.62
CA ASP A 535 -1.31 -1.76 -33.41
C ASP A 535 -0.68 -2.24 -34.72
N LEU A 536 0.53 -2.75 -34.61
CA LEU A 536 1.29 -3.27 -35.74
C LEU A 536 1.82 -4.69 -35.45
N THR A 537 1.40 -5.65 -36.24
CA THR A 537 1.93 -7.02 -36.19
C THR A 537 3.29 -7.07 -36.88
N VAL A 538 4.31 -7.57 -36.19
CA VAL A 538 5.72 -7.55 -36.61
C VAL A 538 6.39 -8.91 -36.47
N ASN A 539 7.48 -9.12 -37.22
CA ASN A 539 8.30 -10.33 -37.13
C ASN A 539 9.65 -10.01 -36.48
N CYS A 540 9.84 -10.47 -35.23
CA CYS A 540 11.07 -10.28 -34.48
C CYS A 540 12.15 -11.33 -34.81
N LEU A 541 11.83 -12.37 -35.59
CA LEU A 541 12.70 -13.52 -35.86
C LEU A 541 13.38 -13.44 -37.24
N LYS A 542 13.12 -12.38 -38.02
CA LYS A 542 13.65 -12.24 -39.38
C LYS A 542 15.16 -12.06 -39.35
N GLY A 543 15.88 -13.05 -39.85
CA GLY A 543 17.33 -13.00 -40.03
C GLY A 543 17.73 -12.18 -41.28
N LYS A 544 18.98 -11.71 -41.31
CA LYS A 544 19.59 -11.10 -42.47
C LYS A 544 19.71 -12.17 -43.57
N GLN A 545 19.12 -11.93 -44.76
CA GLN A 545 19.34 -12.82 -45.90
C GLN A 545 20.75 -12.60 -46.42
N LEU A 546 21.54 -13.67 -46.42
CA LEU A 546 22.87 -13.67 -47.03
C LEU A 546 22.69 -13.70 -48.56
N THR A 547 23.08 -12.62 -49.23
CA THR A 547 23.17 -12.58 -50.70
C THR A 547 24.63 -12.71 -51.09
N ASN A 548 24.90 -13.52 -52.17
CA ASN A 548 26.26 -13.81 -52.68
C ASN A 548 27.00 -12.61 -53.26
N VAL A 549 26.45 -11.40 -53.20
CA VAL A 549 27.01 -10.17 -53.76
C VAL A 549 27.34 -9.20 -52.64
N ARG A 550 28.44 -9.47 -51.90
CA ARG A 550 28.98 -8.52 -50.95
C ARG A 550 30.49 -8.46 -51.01
N ALA A 551 31.02 -7.27 -51.11
CA ALA A 551 32.40 -6.99 -50.81
C ALA A 551 32.72 -7.35 -49.33
N SER A 552 33.64 -8.24 -49.10
CA SER A 552 34.12 -8.62 -47.78
C SER A 552 34.70 -7.36 -47.11
N GLY A 553 34.04 -6.81 -46.10
CA GLY A 553 34.66 -5.77 -45.28
C GLY A 553 33.78 -4.63 -44.75
N THR A 554 32.52 -4.54 -45.10
CA THR A 554 31.64 -3.44 -44.66
C THR A 554 30.30 -3.95 -44.12
N ASP A 555 30.35 -4.65 -42.99
CA ASP A 555 29.17 -4.81 -42.16
C ASP A 555 29.20 -3.73 -41.08
N ASP A 556 28.37 -2.70 -41.25
CA ASP A 556 28.14 -1.70 -40.21
C ASP A 556 27.59 -2.39 -38.97
N ALA A 557 28.17 -2.08 -37.80
CA ALA A 557 27.68 -2.58 -36.53
C ALA A 557 26.23 -2.11 -36.31
N GLN A 558 25.31 -3.07 -36.15
CA GLN A 558 23.91 -2.76 -35.85
C GLN A 558 23.80 -2.44 -34.36
N VAL A 559 23.65 -1.17 -34.03
CA VAL A 559 23.46 -0.71 -32.64
C VAL A 559 21.97 -0.76 -32.31
N LEU A 560 21.61 -1.53 -31.29
CA LEU A 560 20.24 -1.55 -30.75
C LEU A 560 20.11 -0.53 -29.63
N THR A 561 19.02 0.20 -29.63
CA THR A 561 18.59 0.98 -28.46
C THR A 561 18.21 0.01 -27.34
N PRO A 562 18.62 0.25 -26.08
CA PRO A 562 18.24 -0.59 -24.96
C PRO A 562 16.72 -0.77 -24.87
N ALA A 563 16.28 -1.99 -24.64
CA ALA A 563 14.87 -2.30 -24.48
C ALA A 563 14.31 -1.69 -23.18
N ILE A 564 13.06 -1.27 -23.21
CA ILE A 564 12.33 -0.83 -22.03
C ILE A 564 11.94 -2.07 -21.22
N LYS A 565 12.33 -2.10 -19.95
CA LYS A 565 11.91 -3.13 -18.98
C LYS A 565 10.96 -2.50 -17.98
N TYR A 566 9.71 -2.85 -18.07
CA TYR A 566 8.68 -2.38 -17.16
C TYR A 566 8.70 -3.14 -15.83
N THR A 567 8.48 -2.42 -14.73
CA THR A 567 8.05 -3.03 -13.47
C THR A 567 6.62 -3.55 -13.61
N LEU A 568 6.14 -4.29 -12.61
CA LEU A 568 4.75 -4.78 -12.61
C LEU A 568 3.75 -3.62 -12.72
N GLU A 569 3.93 -2.57 -11.92
CA GLU A 569 3.08 -1.40 -11.90
C GLU A 569 3.07 -0.69 -13.26
N GLN A 570 4.25 -0.45 -13.83
CA GLN A 570 4.37 0.18 -15.14
C GLN A 570 3.70 -0.66 -16.25
N ALA A 571 3.77 -1.99 -16.14
CA ALA A 571 3.11 -2.86 -17.09
C ALA A 571 1.58 -2.81 -16.94
N LEU A 572 1.06 -2.77 -15.70
CA LEU A 572 -0.37 -2.66 -15.41
C LEU A 572 -0.95 -1.31 -15.88
N GLU A 573 -0.21 -0.22 -15.68
CA GLU A 573 -0.58 1.11 -16.19
C GLU A 573 -0.55 1.20 -17.72
N PHE A 574 0.38 0.47 -18.35
CA PHE A 574 0.60 0.56 -19.79
C PHE A 574 -0.46 -0.17 -20.60
N ILE A 575 -0.95 -1.34 -20.13
CA ILE A 575 -1.83 -2.22 -20.90
C ILE A 575 -3.19 -1.58 -21.20
N ASP A 576 -3.77 -1.99 -22.32
CA ASP A 576 -5.13 -1.63 -22.75
C ASP A 576 -6.11 -2.78 -22.48
N ASP A 577 -7.41 -2.55 -22.68
CA ASP A 577 -8.48 -3.51 -22.34
C ASP A 577 -8.39 -4.86 -23.07
N ASP A 578 -7.76 -4.90 -24.23
CA ASP A 578 -7.53 -6.11 -25.02
C ASP A 578 -6.18 -6.78 -24.72
N GLU A 579 -5.46 -6.31 -23.72
CA GLU A 579 -4.14 -6.79 -23.30
C GLU A 579 -4.18 -7.40 -21.90
N LEU A 580 -3.14 -8.17 -21.59
CA LEU A 580 -2.91 -8.79 -20.29
C LEU A 580 -1.43 -8.68 -19.93
N VAL A 581 -1.16 -8.56 -18.63
CA VAL A 581 0.19 -8.75 -18.10
C VAL A 581 0.35 -10.21 -17.69
N GLU A 582 1.30 -10.91 -18.30
CA GLU A 582 1.75 -12.22 -17.88
C GLU A 582 2.80 -12.07 -16.79
N VAL A 583 2.49 -12.54 -15.59
CA VAL A 583 3.34 -12.45 -14.41
C VAL A 583 3.87 -13.84 -14.07
N THR A 584 5.20 -13.97 -14.03
CA THR A 584 5.89 -15.19 -13.66
C THR A 584 6.99 -14.87 -12.65
N PRO A 585 7.54 -15.85 -11.92
CA PRO A 585 8.64 -15.61 -10.98
C PRO A 585 9.85 -14.88 -11.57
N LYS A 586 10.10 -15.04 -12.87
CA LYS A 586 11.30 -14.51 -13.54
C LYS A 586 11.01 -13.37 -14.51
N SER A 587 9.77 -13.26 -15.01
CA SER A 587 9.47 -12.36 -16.13
C SER A 587 8.13 -11.67 -15.96
N ILE A 588 8.06 -10.45 -16.45
CA ILE A 588 6.83 -9.68 -16.65
C ILE A 588 6.73 -9.44 -18.15
N ARG A 589 5.68 -9.93 -18.79
CA ARG A 589 5.46 -9.82 -20.24
C ARG A 589 4.07 -9.24 -20.49
N ILE A 590 3.95 -8.44 -21.52
CA ILE A 590 2.65 -7.94 -21.99
C ILE A 590 2.24 -8.75 -23.22
N ARG A 591 0.99 -9.12 -23.29
CA ARG A 591 0.43 -9.85 -24.42
C ARG A 591 -0.99 -9.43 -24.75
N LYS A 592 -1.39 -9.68 -25.99
CA LYS A 592 -2.80 -9.54 -26.37
C LYS A 592 -3.64 -10.66 -25.71
N ARG A 593 -4.89 -10.34 -25.37
CA ARG A 593 -5.87 -11.32 -24.86
C ARG A 593 -6.06 -12.46 -25.88
N HIS A 594 -6.19 -12.11 -27.16
CA HIS A 594 -6.23 -13.04 -28.27
C HIS A 594 -4.86 -13.09 -28.97
N LEU A 595 -4.18 -14.22 -28.88
CA LEU A 595 -2.80 -14.35 -29.33
C LEU A 595 -2.68 -14.31 -30.85
N THR A 596 -3.55 -15.04 -31.58
CA THR A 596 -3.47 -15.08 -33.04
C THR A 596 -4.09 -13.83 -33.69
N GLU A 597 -3.53 -13.40 -34.81
CA GLU A 597 -4.08 -12.25 -35.56
C GLU A 597 -5.52 -12.50 -36.03
N ASN A 598 -5.84 -13.74 -36.38
CA ASN A 598 -7.18 -14.12 -36.84
C ASN A 598 -8.21 -13.98 -35.70
N ASP A 599 -7.86 -14.37 -34.47
CA ASP A 599 -8.76 -14.25 -33.33
C ASP A 599 -8.95 -12.78 -32.93
N ARG A 600 -7.90 -11.96 -33.00
CA ARG A 600 -8.03 -10.49 -32.81
C ARG A 600 -8.97 -9.86 -33.82
N LYS A 601 -8.81 -10.20 -35.13
CA LYS A 601 -9.71 -9.72 -36.19
C LYS A 601 -11.16 -10.19 -36.00
N ARG A 602 -11.35 -11.41 -35.48
CA ARG A 602 -12.69 -11.95 -35.19
C ARG A 602 -13.33 -11.25 -33.99
N ALA A 603 -12.55 -10.97 -32.93
CA ALA A 603 -13.03 -10.25 -31.75
C ALA A 603 -13.41 -8.80 -32.10
N ALA A 604 -12.64 -8.11 -32.93
CA ALA A 604 -12.92 -6.73 -33.35
C ALA A 604 -14.17 -6.57 -34.24
N ARG A 605 -14.73 -7.68 -34.77
CA ARG A 605 -15.96 -7.68 -35.59
C ARG A 605 -17.24 -7.94 -34.79
N LYS A 606 -17.11 -8.37 -33.53
CA LYS A 606 -18.21 -8.55 -32.58
C LYS A 606 -18.46 -7.27 -31.82
#